data_40aa3afc06309e7e83f7df3b4e790229
#
_entry.id   40aa3afc06309e7e83f7df3b4e790229
#
_cell.length_a   1.000
_cell.length_b   1.000
_cell.length_c   1.000
_cell.angle_alpha   90.00
_cell.angle_beta   90.00
_cell.angle_gamma   90.00
#
_symmetry.space_group_name_H-M   'P 1'
#
loop_
_entity.id
_entity.type
_entity.pdbx_description
1 polymer ?
#
loop_
_entity_poly.entity_id
_entity_poly.type
_entity_poly.pdbx_seq_one_letter_code
_entity_poly.pdbx_strand_id
1 'polypeptide(L)'
;MGQCRDLHHGLREWFRLASTISGLDMTYFYNELTYNGRELTQHGTQLLFYKELEDQLGDAFDSSRYALTEEKMCIYTVLTSRETLPSPEMVSRMVGWGRKHGIEAGGRVYANDMTSFFDEDGATFCLELYMPVRKIVSQI
;
A
#
# COMPACT_ATOMS: atom_id res chain seq x y z
N MET A 1 4.14 -7.48 -1.93
CA MET A 1 3.61 -6.40 -2.80
C MET A 1 4.31 -6.50 -4.15
N GLY A 2 3.54 -6.66 -5.20
CA GLY A 2 4.05 -6.80 -6.54
C GLY A 2 4.63 -5.50 -7.10
N GLN A 3 5.17 -5.58 -8.30
CA GLN A 3 5.75 -4.44 -8.97
C GLN A 3 4.66 -3.50 -9.49
N CYS A 4 4.76 -2.21 -9.19
CA CYS A 4 3.76 -1.20 -9.51
C CYS A 4 4.40 0.03 -10.15
N ARG A 5 3.60 0.75 -10.94
CA ARG A 5 3.93 2.10 -11.41
C ARG A 5 3.39 3.13 -10.42
N ASP A 6 4.22 4.09 -10.07
CA ASP A 6 3.85 5.21 -9.21
C ASP A 6 3.33 6.35 -10.09
N LEU A 7 2.03 6.63 -9.97
CA LEU A 7 1.32 7.63 -10.76
C LEU A 7 1.21 9.00 -10.08
N HIS A 8 1.92 9.23 -9.00
CA HIS A 8 1.76 10.43 -8.18
C HIS A 8 1.72 11.74 -8.99
N HIS A 9 2.55 11.86 -10.02
CA HIS A 9 2.59 13.06 -10.87
C HIS A 9 1.69 12.97 -12.11
N GLY A 10 1.10 11.82 -12.37
CA GLY A 10 0.26 11.57 -13.55
C GLY A 10 -1.20 11.30 -13.26
N LEU A 11 -1.69 11.66 -12.06
CA LEU A 11 -3.05 11.37 -11.61
C LEU A 11 -4.13 11.83 -12.57
N ARG A 12 -4.01 13.04 -13.11
CA ARG A 12 -5.02 13.62 -14.01
C ARG A 12 -5.11 12.83 -15.31
N GLU A 13 -3.98 12.48 -15.90
CA GLU A 13 -3.92 11.66 -17.12
C GLU A 13 -4.49 10.26 -16.85
N TRP A 14 -4.10 9.65 -15.73
CA TRP A 14 -4.60 8.33 -15.33
C TRP A 14 -6.11 8.32 -15.17
N PHE A 15 -6.69 9.26 -14.42
CA PHE A 15 -8.14 9.32 -14.21
C PHE A 15 -8.90 9.54 -15.53
N ARG A 16 -8.35 10.35 -16.43
CA ARG A 16 -8.94 10.52 -17.77
C ARG A 16 -9.00 9.21 -18.53
N LEU A 17 -7.91 8.46 -18.53
CA LEU A 17 -7.86 7.14 -19.19
C LEU A 17 -8.75 6.12 -18.52
N ALA A 18 -8.70 6.04 -17.20
CA ALA A 18 -9.51 5.09 -16.43
C ALA A 18 -11.02 5.30 -16.63
N SER A 19 -11.44 6.54 -16.90
CA SER A 19 -12.85 6.84 -17.20
C SER A 19 -13.28 6.41 -18.59
N THR A 20 -12.35 6.18 -19.52
CA THR A 20 -12.63 5.83 -20.92
C THR A 20 -12.38 4.37 -21.27
N ILE A 21 -11.56 3.68 -20.47
CA ILE A 21 -11.19 2.30 -20.72
C ILE A 21 -11.83 1.41 -19.64
N SER A 22 -12.75 0.56 -20.05
CA SER A 22 -13.42 -0.39 -19.16
C SER A 22 -12.41 -1.35 -18.52
N GLY A 23 -12.46 -1.52 -17.19
CA GLY A 23 -11.60 -2.43 -16.46
C GLY A 23 -10.31 -1.82 -15.88
N LEU A 24 -10.06 -0.53 -16.10
CA LEU A 24 -8.91 0.17 -15.51
C LEU A 24 -9.18 0.76 -14.12
N ASP A 25 -10.14 0.23 -13.41
CA ASP A 25 -10.48 0.63 -12.04
C ASP A 25 -9.55 0.01 -10.98
N MET A 26 -8.55 -0.73 -11.39
CA MET A 26 -7.60 -1.44 -10.51
C MET A 26 -6.40 -0.59 -10.10
N THR A 27 -6.67 0.60 -9.60
CA THR A 27 -5.65 1.43 -8.96
C THR A 27 -5.79 1.38 -7.45
N TYR A 28 -4.66 1.50 -6.77
CA TYR A 28 -4.60 1.45 -5.32
C TYR A 28 -4.02 2.73 -4.77
N PHE A 29 -4.73 3.32 -3.80
CA PHE A 29 -4.21 4.45 -3.04
C PHE A 29 -3.52 3.93 -1.79
N TYR A 30 -2.22 4.15 -1.70
CA TYR A 30 -1.45 3.79 -0.52
C TYR A 30 -0.96 5.04 0.19
N ASN A 31 -1.21 5.11 1.48
CA ASN A 31 -0.53 6.07 2.34
C ASN A 31 0.83 5.49 2.70
N GLU A 32 1.89 6.24 2.43
CA GLU A 32 3.23 5.88 2.81
C GLU A 32 3.58 6.46 4.17
N LEU A 33 3.94 5.58 5.11
CA LEU A 33 4.34 5.95 6.45
C LEU A 33 5.69 5.33 6.79
N THR A 34 6.37 5.90 7.78
CA THR A 34 7.53 5.28 8.42
C THR A 34 7.26 5.07 9.89
N TYR A 35 7.77 3.96 10.42
CA TYR A 35 7.67 3.57 11.81
C TYR A 35 9.06 3.53 12.44
N ASN A 36 9.29 4.32 13.48
CA ASN A 36 10.59 4.42 14.15
C ASN A 36 10.72 3.56 15.40
N GLY A 37 9.75 2.69 15.67
CA GLY A 37 9.65 1.89 16.88
C GLY A 37 8.69 2.46 17.92
N ARG A 38 8.23 3.68 17.75
CA ARG A 38 7.30 4.39 18.64
C ARG A 38 6.19 5.10 17.91
N GLU A 39 6.53 5.84 16.87
CA GLU A 39 5.63 6.76 16.17
C GLU A 39 5.58 6.45 14.68
N LEU A 40 4.44 6.77 14.08
CA LEU A 40 4.23 6.75 12.65
C LEU A 40 4.28 8.16 12.08
N THR A 41 5.02 8.32 10.98
CA THR A 41 5.08 9.58 10.24
C THR A 41 4.53 9.34 8.84
N GLN A 42 3.50 10.07 8.45
CA GLN A 42 2.94 10.01 7.11
C GLN A 42 3.77 10.87 6.15
N HIS A 43 4.14 10.30 5.01
CA HIS A 43 4.93 11.00 3.98
C HIS A 43 4.08 11.45 2.80
N GLY A 44 2.95 10.82 2.57
CA GLY A 44 2.05 11.18 1.49
C GLY A 44 1.21 10.00 1.03
N THR A 45 0.42 10.26 -0.01
CA THR A 45 -0.40 9.25 -0.66
C THR A 45 0.16 8.97 -2.04
N GLN A 46 0.32 7.70 -2.37
CA GLN A 46 0.72 7.25 -3.70
C GLN A 46 -0.45 6.59 -4.40
N LEU A 47 -0.56 6.81 -5.69
CA LEU A 47 -1.45 6.05 -6.55
C LEU A 47 -0.61 5.05 -7.32
N LEU A 48 -0.90 3.77 -7.14
CA LEU A 48 -0.15 2.68 -7.75
C LEU A 48 -1.07 1.81 -8.59
N PHE A 49 -0.55 1.28 -9.70
CA PHE A 49 -1.19 0.18 -10.41
C PHE A 49 -0.17 -0.93 -10.71
N TYR A 50 -0.66 -2.15 -10.76
CA TYR A 50 0.21 -3.29 -11.04
C TYR A 50 0.75 -3.26 -12.45
N LYS A 51 2.02 -3.60 -12.59
CA LYS A 51 2.70 -3.64 -13.89
C LYS A 51 1.99 -4.53 -14.92
N GLU A 52 1.37 -5.60 -14.48
CA GLU A 52 0.62 -6.53 -15.34
C GLU A 52 -0.52 -5.85 -16.09
N LEU A 53 -1.04 -4.73 -15.58
CA LEU A 53 -2.09 -3.96 -16.24
C LEU A 53 -1.59 -3.10 -17.41
N GLU A 54 -0.28 -2.90 -17.56
CA GLU A 54 0.30 -2.08 -18.62
C GLU A 54 -0.09 -2.57 -20.02
N ASP A 55 -0.20 -3.88 -20.20
CA ASP A 55 -0.57 -4.48 -21.48
C ASP A 55 -2.00 -4.11 -21.91
N GLN A 56 -2.87 -3.79 -20.94
CA GLN A 56 -4.25 -3.38 -21.19
C GLN A 56 -4.36 -1.90 -21.59
N LEU A 57 -3.34 -1.11 -21.29
CA LEU A 57 -3.32 0.32 -21.58
C LEU A 57 -2.97 0.63 -23.04
N GLY A 58 -2.26 -0.29 -23.70
CA GLY A 58 -1.79 -0.09 -25.08
C GLY A 58 -0.91 1.16 -25.22
N ASP A 59 -0.98 1.81 -26.38
CA ASP A 59 -0.20 3.02 -26.67
C ASP A 59 -0.83 4.30 -26.08
N ALA A 60 -2.01 4.19 -25.45
CA ALA A 60 -2.74 5.34 -24.92
C ALA A 60 -2.07 5.95 -23.68
N PHE A 61 -1.21 5.21 -23.02
CA PHE A 61 -0.54 5.62 -21.79
C PHE A 61 0.93 5.19 -21.81
N ASP A 62 1.82 6.16 -21.68
CA ASP A 62 3.26 5.89 -21.65
C ASP A 62 3.70 5.61 -20.20
N SER A 63 3.64 4.35 -19.80
CA SER A 63 4.01 3.92 -18.46
C SER A 63 5.50 4.11 -18.17
N SER A 64 6.35 4.18 -19.20
CA SER A 64 7.80 4.41 -19.02
C SER A 64 8.15 5.75 -18.37
N ARG A 65 7.22 6.70 -18.38
CA ARG A 65 7.37 8.01 -17.73
C ARG A 65 7.21 7.95 -16.21
N TYR A 66 6.76 6.83 -15.67
CA TYR A 66 6.45 6.66 -14.25
C TYR A 66 7.39 5.67 -13.61
N ALA A 67 7.81 5.98 -12.38
CA ALA A 67 8.71 5.12 -11.63
C ALA A 67 8.10 3.73 -11.42
N LEU A 68 8.95 2.71 -11.48
CA LEU A 68 8.58 1.34 -11.21
C LEU A 68 9.06 0.95 -9.81
N THR A 69 8.16 0.47 -8.98
CA THR A 69 8.54 -0.03 -7.65
C THR A 69 9.20 -1.40 -7.77
N GLU A 70 10.03 -1.74 -6.81
CA GLU A 70 10.59 -3.09 -6.72
C GLU A 70 9.56 -4.06 -6.14
N GLU A 71 9.58 -5.28 -6.64
CA GLU A 71 8.86 -6.38 -6.00
C GLU A 71 9.56 -6.74 -4.69
N LYS A 72 8.80 -6.76 -3.60
CA LYS A 72 9.33 -7.02 -2.26
C LYS A 72 8.43 -7.96 -1.48
N MET A 73 9.06 -8.84 -0.71
CA MET A 73 8.35 -9.59 0.32
C MET A 73 7.91 -8.62 1.41
N CYS A 74 6.66 -8.76 1.86
CA CYS A 74 6.09 -7.91 2.89
C CYS A 74 5.45 -8.74 4.00
N ILE A 75 5.46 -8.18 5.22
CA ILE A 75 4.50 -8.59 6.23
C ILE A 75 3.18 -7.90 5.86
N TYR A 76 2.11 -8.66 5.77
CA TYR A 76 0.82 -8.19 5.30
C TYR A 76 -0.27 -8.51 6.31
N THR A 77 -1.16 -7.56 6.55
CA THR A 77 -2.35 -7.79 7.35
C THR A 77 -3.52 -6.94 6.89
N VAL A 78 -4.71 -7.41 7.21
CA VAL A 78 -5.96 -6.67 7.05
C VAL A 78 -6.58 -6.53 8.44
N LEU A 79 -7.02 -5.33 8.77
CA LEU A 79 -7.63 -5.05 10.05
C LEU A 79 -8.72 -3.99 9.92
N THR A 80 -9.55 -3.87 10.94
CA THR A 80 -10.56 -2.81 11.03
C THR A 80 -10.09 -1.72 12.00
N SER A 81 -10.43 -0.48 11.67
CA SER A 81 -10.05 0.68 12.47
C SER A 81 -11.16 1.73 12.43
N ARG A 82 -11.20 2.59 13.43
CA ARG A 82 -12.06 3.78 13.43
C ARG A 82 -11.43 4.95 12.68
N GLU A 83 -10.20 4.81 12.24
CA GLU A 83 -9.46 5.83 11.51
C GLU A 83 -8.95 5.29 10.17
N THR A 84 -8.66 6.19 9.23
CA THR A 84 -8.18 5.84 7.89
C THR A 84 -6.70 5.49 7.84
N LEU A 85 -5.96 5.78 8.91
CA LEU A 85 -4.56 5.44 9.05
C LEU A 85 -4.36 4.45 10.20
N PRO A 86 -3.34 3.59 10.12
CA PRO A 86 -3.05 2.67 11.22
C PRO A 86 -2.52 3.40 12.44
N SER A 87 -2.71 2.81 13.61
CA SER A 87 -2.11 3.29 14.84
C SER A 87 -0.69 2.71 15.02
N PRO A 88 0.16 3.35 15.85
CA PRO A 88 1.47 2.79 16.19
C PRO A 88 1.38 1.39 16.81
N GLU A 89 0.35 1.11 17.61
CA GLU A 89 0.12 -0.20 18.22
C GLU A 89 -0.12 -1.30 17.19
N MET A 90 -0.89 -1.01 16.15
CA MET A 90 -1.14 -1.96 15.05
C MET A 90 0.16 -2.33 14.33
N VAL A 91 0.98 -1.34 14.01
CA VAL A 91 2.27 -1.54 13.36
C VAL A 91 3.25 -2.26 14.27
N SER A 92 3.26 -1.93 15.56
CA SER A 92 4.07 -2.61 16.56
C SER A 92 3.74 -4.10 16.64
N ARG A 93 2.47 -4.45 16.57
CA ARG A 93 2.05 -5.86 16.52
C ARG A 93 2.55 -6.59 15.29
N MET A 94 2.52 -5.95 14.13
CA MET A 94 3.07 -6.52 12.89
C MET A 94 4.57 -6.78 13.01
N VAL A 95 5.31 -5.82 13.53
CA VAL A 95 6.76 -5.94 13.77
C VAL A 95 7.05 -7.09 14.74
N GLY A 96 6.29 -7.16 15.84
CA GLY A 96 6.42 -8.22 16.84
C GLY A 96 6.11 -9.60 16.26
N TRP A 97 5.06 -9.71 15.47
CA TRP A 97 4.73 -10.96 14.76
C TRP A 97 5.89 -11.40 13.85
N GLY A 98 6.42 -10.47 13.09
CA GLY A 98 7.56 -10.74 12.21
C GLY A 98 8.77 -11.27 12.96
N ARG A 99 9.13 -10.63 14.07
CA ARG A 99 10.26 -11.06 14.90
C ARG A 99 10.08 -12.47 15.45
N LYS A 100 8.86 -12.82 15.87
CA LYS A 100 8.55 -14.19 16.33
C LYS A 100 8.73 -15.23 15.23
N HIS A 101 8.63 -14.83 13.97
CA HIS A 101 8.75 -15.70 12.81
C HIS A 101 10.09 -15.53 12.07
N GLY A 102 11.06 -14.88 12.69
CA GLY A 102 12.38 -14.66 12.10
C GLY A 102 12.41 -13.65 10.96
N ILE A 103 11.45 -12.73 10.94
CA ILE A 103 11.31 -11.72 9.90
C ILE A 103 11.49 -10.33 10.50
N GLU A 104 12.36 -9.53 9.94
CA GLU A 104 12.58 -8.16 10.36
C GLU A 104 12.05 -7.18 9.32
N ALA A 105 11.11 -6.32 9.73
CA ALA A 105 10.54 -5.28 8.89
C ALA A 105 11.47 -4.07 8.80
N GLY A 106 11.42 -3.38 7.65
CA GLY A 106 12.30 -2.24 7.35
C GLY A 106 11.84 -0.88 7.87
N GLY A 107 10.72 -0.81 8.57
CA GLY A 107 10.20 0.45 9.13
C GLY A 107 9.27 1.23 8.19
N ARG A 108 9.20 0.89 6.91
CA ARG A 108 8.27 1.49 5.96
C ARG A 108 6.93 0.76 6.01
N VAL A 109 5.83 1.52 5.97
CA VAL A 109 4.46 0.99 6.01
C VAL A 109 3.66 1.59 4.87
N TYR A 110 3.00 0.72 4.11
CA TYR A 110 2.02 1.14 3.10
C TYR A 110 0.63 0.74 3.59
N ALA A 111 -0.25 1.72 3.71
CA ALA A 111 -1.60 1.52 4.22
C ALA A 111 -2.62 1.89 3.14
N ASN A 112 -3.52 0.95 2.86
CA ASN A 112 -4.63 1.16 1.93
C ASN A 112 -5.95 1.02 2.68
N ASP A 113 -6.82 2.02 2.53
CA ASP A 113 -8.21 1.96 2.98
C ASP A 113 -9.03 1.28 1.88
N MET A 114 -9.33 0.00 2.07
CA MET A 114 -10.04 -0.80 1.08
C MET A 114 -11.52 -0.50 1.02
N THR A 115 -12.13 -0.27 2.17
CA THR A 115 -13.58 -0.02 2.27
C THR A 115 -13.91 0.58 3.62
N SER A 116 -15.05 1.25 3.67
CA SER A 116 -15.59 1.83 4.89
C SER A 116 -17.03 1.43 5.10
N PHE A 117 -17.41 1.29 6.37
CA PHE A 117 -18.76 1.00 6.81
C PHE A 117 -19.21 2.11 7.75
N PHE A 118 -20.47 2.53 7.60
CA PHE A 118 -21.07 3.53 8.46
C PHE A 118 -22.21 2.89 9.26
N ASP A 119 -22.17 3.07 10.56
CA ASP A 119 -23.20 2.63 11.48
C ASP A 119 -23.58 3.76 12.45
N GLU A 120 -24.43 3.47 13.44
CA GLU A 120 -24.86 4.45 14.43
C GLU A 120 -23.71 5.01 15.28
N ASP A 121 -22.63 4.23 15.43
CA ASP A 121 -21.44 4.59 16.21
C ASP A 121 -20.37 5.31 15.38
N GLY A 122 -20.61 5.52 14.09
CA GLY A 122 -19.69 6.21 13.18
C GLY A 122 -19.12 5.33 12.08
N ALA A 123 -17.96 5.70 11.56
CA ALA A 123 -17.28 4.98 10.49
C ALA A 123 -16.34 3.92 11.01
N THR A 124 -16.31 2.77 10.31
CA THR A 124 -15.31 1.72 10.48
C THR A 124 -14.61 1.50 9.15
N PHE A 125 -13.30 1.51 9.15
CA PHE A 125 -12.47 1.36 7.96
C PHE A 125 -11.82 -0.02 7.95
N CYS A 126 -11.78 -0.64 6.78
CA CYS A 126 -11.03 -1.86 6.56
C CYS A 126 -9.69 -1.50 5.93
N LEU A 127 -8.61 -1.64 6.68
CA LEU A 127 -7.26 -1.27 6.26
C LEU A 127 -6.46 -2.51 5.88
N GLU A 128 -5.73 -2.41 4.76
CA GLU A 128 -4.67 -3.37 4.48
C GLU A 128 -3.32 -2.68 4.68
N LEU A 129 -2.40 -3.38 5.34
CA LEU A 129 -1.08 -2.88 5.68
C LEU A 129 -0.01 -3.78 5.09
N TYR A 130 0.98 -3.17 4.46
CA TYR A 130 2.18 -3.83 3.94
C TYR A 130 3.42 -3.25 4.62
N MET A 131 4.28 -4.11 5.15
CA MET A 131 5.59 -3.71 5.65
C MET A 131 6.67 -4.49 4.89
N PRO A 132 7.44 -3.84 4.00
CA PRO A 132 8.53 -4.52 3.32
C PRO A 132 9.52 -5.15 4.30
N VAL A 133 9.93 -6.36 3.99
CA VAL A 133 10.87 -7.12 4.80
C VAL A 133 12.29 -6.65 4.49
N ARG A 134 13.03 -6.28 5.53
CA ARG A 134 14.44 -5.92 5.43
C ARG A 134 15.35 -7.14 5.50
N LYS A 135 15.02 -8.08 6.37
CA LYS A 135 15.86 -9.23 6.64
C LYS A 135 15.06 -10.43 7.11
N ILE A 136 15.42 -11.60 6.62
CA ILE A 136 14.93 -12.86 7.15
C ILE A 136 16.04 -13.44 8.02
N VAL A 137 15.72 -13.68 9.29
CA VAL A 137 16.66 -14.28 10.25
C VAL A 137 16.41 -15.78 10.26
N SER A 138 17.46 -16.56 10.02
CA SER A 138 17.35 -18.01 10.10
C SER A 138 16.99 -18.42 11.53
N GLN A 139 15.85 -19.10 11.69
CA GLN A 139 15.50 -19.73 12.96
C GLN A 139 16.21 -21.08 13.04
N ILE A 140 17.14 -21.17 13.95
CA ILE A 140 17.79 -22.44 14.29
C ILE A 140 17.10 -23.02 15.54
#